data_47e0d1fd2889d858be95cf2ae4a8697c
#
_entry.id   47e0d1fd2889d858be95cf2ae4a8697c
#
_cell.length_a   1.000
_cell.length_b   1.000
_cell.length_c   1.000
_cell.angle_alpha   90.00
_cell.angle_beta   90.00
_cell.angle_gamma   90.00
#
_symmetry.space_group_name_H-M   'P 1'
#
loop_
_entity.id
_entity.type
_entity.pdbx_description
1 polymer ?
#
loop_
_entity_poly.entity_id
_entity_poly.type
_entity_poly.pdbx_seq_one_letter_code
_entity_poly.pdbx_strand_id
1 'polypeptide(L)'
;MQASDIASTHKRVERFALKGRIKDAITLTGRLTTESNRTDYHERLQQIEDNYKWIAYYAFRGTDDPGREKVIQNLLQQLFDLNDEVYFYLRQPYFENIKNRYHPAGEPVEINTPEDVEAVLEEMNFSREVSDVLQDSSYGEKAATIPERLFYQWLFQGQVSNAELKMMEKVAESEEAFQWYEKGFLVSAITLSLLQWFDENKFKALFAFYNAGENQIWQRALVGLVLGFYFYDSRIHLYPDVNGIRFQLGEDQGNDKDIEAIIIQFIRSKDTEKVTKKMQEEIIPEMIKLKPKLEDRLSLEELIKEDDDEDDKNPKWETFFKDTPGLVDKMEEFSKMQMDGADVFMSAFSMLKQFDFFNEPVNWFKPFYAENEQVKQALEKEEIPVDTDKFLKGIE
;
A
#
# COMPACT_ATOMS: atom_id res chain seq x y z
N MET A 1 21.24 -13.93 14.49
CA MET A 1 20.87 -12.55 14.97
C MET A 1 19.36 -12.50 15.27
N GLN A 2 18.89 -11.62 16.19
CA GLN A 2 17.45 -11.38 16.38
C GLN A 2 16.91 -10.48 15.26
N ALA A 3 15.60 -10.56 14.99
CA ALA A 3 14.97 -9.76 13.93
C ALA A 3 15.19 -8.23 14.07
N SER A 4 15.18 -7.74 15.33
CA SER A 4 15.48 -6.33 15.65
C SER A 4 16.91 -5.94 15.30
N ASP A 5 17.87 -6.86 15.52
CA ASP A 5 19.29 -6.61 15.24
C ASP A 5 19.55 -6.60 13.74
N ILE A 6 18.89 -7.49 12.98
CA ILE A 6 18.97 -7.51 11.52
C ILE A 6 18.47 -6.17 10.96
N ALA A 7 17.26 -5.72 11.38
CA ALA A 7 16.69 -4.45 10.92
C ALA A 7 17.54 -3.23 11.32
N SER A 8 18.08 -3.22 12.54
CA SER A 8 18.93 -2.13 13.02
C SER A 8 20.27 -2.07 12.24
N THR A 9 20.84 -3.25 11.91
CA THR A 9 22.09 -3.35 11.16
C THR A 9 21.88 -2.89 9.72
N HIS A 10 20.83 -3.34 9.06
CA HIS A 10 20.42 -2.90 7.72
C HIS A 10 20.34 -1.36 7.62
N LYS A 11 19.58 -0.71 8.51
CA LYS A 11 19.47 0.77 8.56
C LYS A 11 20.79 1.47 8.84
N ARG A 12 21.69 0.83 9.61
CA ARG A 12 23.02 1.40 9.86
C ARG A 12 23.93 1.31 8.63
N VAL A 13 23.84 0.25 7.84
CA VAL A 13 24.53 0.14 6.55
C VAL A 13 24.14 1.31 5.66
N GLU A 14 22.85 1.54 5.46
CA GLU A 14 22.35 2.67 4.66
C GLU A 14 22.89 4.01 5.16
N ARG A 15 22.78 4.25 6.48
CA ARG A 15 23.26 5.49 7.09
C ARG A 15 24.76 5.72 6.88
N PHE A 16 25.58 4.67 6.97
CA PHE A 16 27.02 4.81 6.77
C PHE A 16 27.36 5.01 5.30
N ALA A 17 26.70 4.28 4.39
CA ALA A 17 26.89 4.44 2.96
C ALA A 17 26.56 5.88 2.50
N LEU A 18 25.42 6.41 2.89
CA LEU A 18 24.99 7.78 2.58
C LEU A 18 25.90 8.88 3.17
N LYS A 19 26.60 8.58 4.28
CA LYS A 19 27.58 9.50 4.87
C LYS A 19 29.00 9.36 4.29
N GLY A 20 29.18 8.58 3.22
CA GLY A 20 30.47 8.31 2.62
C GLY A 20 31.38 7.37 3.44
N ARG A 21 30.85 6.76 4.54
CA ARG A 21 31.57 5.79 5.37
C ARG A 21 31.46 4.39 4.79
N ILE A 22 31.89 4.24 3.52
CA ILE A 22 31.69 3.03 2.72
C ILE A 22 32.35 1.81 3.37
N LYS A 23 33.54 1.94 3.94
CA LYS A 23 34.24 0.85 4.64
C LYS A 23 33.41 0.31 5.81
N ASP A 24 32.82 1.21 6.60
CA ASP A 24 32.00 0.80 7.76
C ASP A 24 30.70 0.12 7.29
N ALA A 25 30.10 0.61 6.19
CA ALA A 25 28.92 0.01 5.57
C ALA A 25 29.24 -1.42 5.08
N ILE A 26 30.34 -1.63 4.32
CA ILE A 26 30.81 -2.95 3.88
C ILE A 26 31.03 -3.89 5.08
N THR A 27 31.66 -3.40 6.15
CA THR A 27 31.91 -4.21 7.36
C THR A 27 30.60 -4.68 8.02
N LEU A 28 29.57 -3.82 8.06
CA LEU A 28 28.28 -4.19 8.62
C LEU A 28 27.50 -5.12 7.69
N THR A 29 27.54 -4.91 6.38
CA THR A 29 26.96 -5.85 5.40
C THR A 29 27.59 -7.23 5.55
N GLY A 30 28.92 -7.30 5.81
CA GLY A 30 29.62 -8.55 6.10
C GLY A 30 29.08 -9.33 7.31
N ARG A 31 28.51 -8.66 8.31
CA ARG A 31 27.83 -9.35 9.41
C ARG A 31 26.52 -9.96 8.97
N LEU A 32 25.75 -9.26 8.13
CA LEU A 32 24.48 -9.77 7.58
C LEU A 32 24.71 -10.93 6.62
N THR A 33 25.71 -10.84 5.72
CA THR A 33 26.05 -11.94 4.80
C THR A 33 26.56 -13.16 5.56
N THR A 34 27.30 -12.99 6.65
CA THR A 34 27.72 -14.12 7.52
C THR A 34 26.51 -14.79 8.18
N GLU A 35 25.56 -14.01 8.67
CA GLU A 35 24.32 -14.55 9.27
C GLU A 35 23.46 -15.31 8.26
N SER A 36 23.46 -14.90 6.99
CA SER A 36 22.69 -15.56 5.91
C SER A 36 23.24 -16.95 5.56
N ASN A 37 24.50 -17.21 5.86
CA ASN A 37 25.24 -18.43 5.52
C ASN A 37 25.19 -18.77 4.00
N ARG A 38 25.11 -17.74 3.13
CA ARG A 38 25.06 -17.87 1.66
C ARG A 38 26.37 -17.43 1.02
N THR A 39 26.96 -18.31 0.23
CA THR A 39 28.26 -18.09 -0.43
C THR A 39 28.17 -16.99 -1.48
N ASP A 40 27.09 -16.96 -2.26
CA ASP A 40 26.87 -15.94 -3.30
C ASP A 40 26.85 -14.50 -2.75
N TYR A 41 26.27 -14.27 -1.59
CA TYR A 41 26.29 -12.97 -0.93
C TYR A 41 27.70 -12.60 -0.46
N HIS A 42 28.47 -13.57 0.03
CA HIS A 42 29.87 -13.34 0.41
C HIS A 42 30.73 -12.97 -0.80
N GLU A 43 30.59 -13.68 -1.91
CA GLU A 43 31.32 -13.40 -3.14
C GLU A 43 31.02 -12.00 -3.69
N ARG A 44 29.74 -11.62 -3.74
CA ARG A 44 29.34 -10.27 -4.15
C ARG A 44 29.90 -9.19 -3.22
N LEU A 45 29.85 -9.41 -1.92
CA LEU A 45 30.43 -8.46 -0.95
C LEU A 45 31.94 -8.33 -1.13
N GLN A 46 32.64 -9.43 -1.39
CA GLN A 46 34.08 -9.41 -1.65
C GLN A 46 34.43 -8.58 -2.90
N GLN A 47 33.64 -8.72 -3.97
CA GLN A 47 33.81 -7.89 -5.18
C GLN A 47 33.61 -6.40 -4.87
N ILE A 48 32.58 -6.04 -4.09
CA ILE A 48 32.32 -4.66 -3.67
C ILE A 48 33.51 -4.13 -2.83
N GLU A 49 34.02 -4.94 -1.89
CA GLU A 49 35.15 -4.57 -1.06
C GLU A 49 36.45 -4.34 -1.88
N ASP A 50 36.71 -5.21 -2.84
CA ASP A 50 37.91 -5.11 -3.70
C ASP A 50 37.79 -3.90 -4.63
N ASN A 51 36.61 -3.63 -5.20
CA ASN A 51 36.37 -2.42 -5.97
C ASN A 51 36.60 -1.15 -5.11
N TYR A 52 36.12 -1.14 -3.87
CA TYR A 52 36.34 -0.05 -2.94
C TYR A 52 37.82 0.16 -2.62
N LYS A 53 38.58 -0.92 -2.40
CA LYS A 53 40.03 -0.86 -2.17
C LYS A 53 40.75 -0.20 -3.34
N TRP A 54 40.40 -0.55 -4.59
CA TRP A 54 41.00 0.06 -5.79
C TRP A 54 40.65 1.55 -5.89
N ILE A 55 39.39 1.94 -5.66
CA ILE A 55 38.97 3.35 -5.65
C ILE A 55 39.78 4.13 -4.61
N ALA A 56 39.89 3.61 -3.40
CA ALA A 56 40.64 4.23 -2.31
C ALA A 56 42.15 4.34 -2.64
N TYR A 57 42.73 3.31 -3.25
CA TYR A 57 44.15 3.31 -3.65
C TYR A 57 44.44 4.39 -4.70
N TYR A 58 43.64 4.51 -5.75
CA TYR A 58 43.84 5.54 -6.77
C TYR A 58 43.57 6.94 -6.24
N ALA A 59 42.56 7.10 -5.38
CA ALA A 59 42.30 8.36 -4.71
C ALA A 59 43.50 8.82 -3.84
N PHE A 60 44.07 7.89 -3.07
CA PHE A 60 45.25 8.18 -2.23
C PHE A 60 46.48 8.57 -3.06
N ARG A 61 46.66 8.01 -4.26
CA ARG A 61 47.76 8.38 -5.18
C ARG A 61 47.56 9.71 -5.88
N GLY A 62 46.45 10.40 -5.67
CA GLY A 62 46.15 11.67 -6.30
C GLY A 62 45.81 11.56 -7.79
N THR A 63 45.42 10.36 -8.27
CA THR A 63 44.99 10.18 -9.66
C THR A 63 43.74 10.99 -9.89
N ASP A 64 43.75 11.93 -10.82
CA ASP A 64 42.55 12.65 -11.24
C ASP A 64 41.74 11.76 -12.20
N ASP A 65 40.57 11.36 -11.76
CA ASP A 65 39.64 10.51 -12.52
C ASP A 65 38.27 11.18 -12.60
N PRO A 66 37.92 11.76 -13.75
CA PRO A 66 36.60 12.38 -13.94
C PRO A 66 35.44 11.42 -13.77
N GLY A 67 35.68 10.11 -13.95
CA GLY A 67 34.66 9.07 -13.78
C GLY A 67 34.49 8.56 -12.35
N ARG A 68 35.33 8.98 -11.40
CA ARG A 68 35.36 8.47 -10.02
C ARG A 68 33.99 8.54 -9.32
N GLU A 69 33.30 9.65 -9.48
CA GLU A 69 31.99 9.84 -8.85
C GLU A 69 30.98 8.79 -9.32
N LYS A 70 30.92 8.54 -10.62
CA LYS A 70 30.07 7.51 -11.21
C LYS A 70 30.42 6.10 -10.72
N VAL A 71 31.71 5.81 -10.58
CA VAL A 71 32.17 4.51 -10.05
C VAL A 71 31.78 4.35 -8.59
N ILE A 72 31.86 5.41 -7.78
CA ILE A 72 31.40 5.40 -6.38
C ILE A 72 29.88 5.23 -6.32
N GLN A 73 29.11 5.90 -7.17
CA GLN A 73 27.66 5.74 -7.23
C GLN A 73 27.26 4.29 -7.57
N ASN A 74 27.90 3.70 -8.57
CA ASN A 74 27.67 2.29 -8.91
C ASN A 74 28.04 1.34 -7.76
N LEU A 75 29.14 1.61 -7.05
CA LEU A 75 29.53 0.82 -5.89
C LEU A 75 28.49 0.92 -4.75
N LEU A 76 27.97 2.13 -4.50
CA LEU A 76 26.95 2.36 -3.50
C LEU A 76 25.65 1.66 -3.88
N GLN A 77 25.25 1.73 -5.15
CA GLN A 77 24.07 0.99 -5.65
C GLN A 77 24.21 -0.51 -5.39
N GLN A 78 25.33 -1.12 -5.81
CA GLN A 78 25.60 -2.55 -5.57
C GLN A 78 25.57 -2.90 -4.07
N LEU A 79 26.10 -2.03 -3.22
CA LEU A 79 26.09 -2.24 -1.77
C LEU A 79 24.67 -2.16 -1.18
N PHE A 80 23.84 -1.22 -1.64
CA PHE A 80 22.44 -1.11 -1.24
C PHE A 80 21.65 -2.33 -1.69
N ASP A 81 21.77 -2.73 -2.97
CA ASP A 81 21.08 -3.88 -3.52
C ASP A 81 21.43 -5.16 -2.75
N LEU A 82 22.71 -5.40 -2.47
CA LEU A 82 23.14 -6.53 -1.68
C LEU A 82 22.59 -6.48 -0.23
N ASN A 83 22.64 -5.30 0.40
CA ASN A 83 22.14 -5.10 1.76
C ASN A 83 20.63 -5.39 1.85
N ASP A 84 19.84 -4.95 0.86
CA ASP A 84 18.40 -5.18 0.80
C ASP A 84 18.07 -6.65 0.55
N GLU A 85 18.77 -7.31 -0.39
CA GLU A 85 18.59 -8.74 -0.67
C GLU A 85 18.89 -9.60 0.57
N VAL A 86 20.01 -9.34 1.23
CA VAL A 86 20.38 -10.09 2.43
C VAL A 86 19.38 -9.82 3.56
N TYR A 87 18.95 -8.58 3.72
CA TYR A 87 17.93 -8.20 4.69
C TYR A 87 16.62 -8.94 4.44
N PHE A 88 16.13 -8.94 3.19
CA PHE A 88 14.94 -9.67 2.80
C PHE A 88 15.08 -11.16 3.10
N TYR A 89 16.17 -11.80 2.65
CA TYR A 89 16.44 -13.21 2.90
C TYR A 89 16.41 -13.58 4.38
N LEU A 90 17.07 -12.80 5.23
CA LEU A 90 17.10 -13.02 6.67
C LEU A 90 15.75 -12.79 7.35
N ARG A 91 14.88 -12.01 6.73
CA ARG A 91 13.54 -11.72 7.25
C ARG A 91 12.46 -12.69 6.79
N GLN A 92 12.70 -13.45 5.72
CA GLN A 92 11.73 -14.43 5.20
C GLN A 92 11.10 -15.32 6.27
N PRO A 93 11.85 -15.97 7.19
CA PRO A 93 11.25 -16.86 8.18
C PRO A 93 10.24 -16.18 9.12
N TYR A 94 10.37 -14.87 9.33
CA TYR A 94 9.44 -14.11 10.17
C TYR A 94 8.14 -13.78 9.43
N PHE A 95 8.19 -13.70 8.10
CA PHE A 95 7.01 -13.44 7.26
C PHE A 95 6.31 -14.73 6.81
N GLU A 96 6.98 -15.86 6.78
CA GLU A 96 6.38 -17.13 6.37
C GLU A 96 5.16 -17.50 7.20
N ASN A 97 5.20 -17.28 8.51
CA ASN A 97 4.04 -17.51 9.38
C ASN A 97 2.85 -16.62 9.03
N ILE A 98 3.10 -15.37 8.64
CA ILE A 98 2.07 -14.43 8.22
C ILE A 98 1.57 -14.82 6.83
N LYS A 99 2.48 -15.08 5.91
CA LYS A 99 2.18 -15.54 4.55
C LYS A 99 1.33 -16.80 4.56
N ASN A 100 1.71 -17.81 5.35
CA ASN A 100 0.98 -19.09 5.46
C ASN A 100 -0.40 -18.92 6.10
N ARG A 101 -0.59 -17.92 6.97
CA ARG A 101 -1.89 -17.64 7.60
C ARG A 101 -2.87 -16.99 6.63
N TYR A 102 -2.38 -16.15 5.75
CA TYR A 102 -3.19 -15.31 4.85
C TYR A 102 -3.04 -15.71 3.38
N HIS A 103 -2.51 -16.89 3.09
CA HIS A 103 -2.53 -17.41 1.73
C HIS A 103 -3.95 -17.91 1.42
N PRO A 104 -4.62 -17.36 0.41
CA PRO A 104 -5.83 -17.98 -0.11
C PRO A 104 -5.50 -19.41 -0.54
N ALA A 105 -6.45 -20.30 -0.42
CA ALA A 105 -6.27 -21.70 -0.81
C ALA A 105 -5.81 -21.80 -2.28
N GLY A 106 -4.56 -22.14 -2.49
CA GLY A 106 -3.97 -22.27 -3.82
C GLY A 106 -2.47 -22.03 -3.86
N GLU A 107 -1.82 -22.62 -4.85
CA GLU A 107 -0.40 -22.39 -5.10
C GLU A 107 -0.15 -20.98 -5.67
N PRO A 108 1.04 -20.39 -5.47
CA PRO A 108 1.40 -19.12 -6.10
C PRO A 108 1.20 -19.18 -7.62
N VAL A 109 0.89 -18.04 -8.22
CA VAL A 109 0.83 -17.93 -9.68
C VAL A 109 2.25 -17.99 -10.21
N GLU A 110 2.58 -18.98 -11.03
CA GLU A 110 3.92 -19.11 -11.60
C GLU A 110 4.11 -18.08 -12.72
N ILE A 111 5.07 -17.17 -12.53
CA ILE A 111 5.41 -16.10 -13.47
C ILE A 111 6.94 -16.05 -13.56
N ASN A 112 7.53 -16.94 -14.34
CA ASN A 112 8.96 -17.04 -14.53
C ASN A 112 9.41 -16.56 -15.90
N THR A 113 8.53 -16.66 -16.89
CA THR A 113 8.79 -16.34 -18.31
C THR A 113 7.71 -15.40 -18.87
N PRO A 114 7.96 -14.74 -20.00
CA PRO A 114 6.92 -13.99 -20.70
C PRO A 114 5.75 -14.84 -21.16
N GLU A 115 5.98 -16.10 -21.46
CA GLU A 115 4.95 -17.08 -21.88
C GLU A 115 4.00 -17.38 -20.72
N ASP A 116 4.50 -17.44 -19.48
CA ASP A 116 3.65 -17.61 -18.28
C ASP A 116 2.70 -16.42 -18.10
N VAL A 117 3.18 -15.20 -18.40
CA VAL A 117 2.35 -13.98 -18.35
C VAL A 117 1.17 -14.09 -19.30
N GLU A 118 1.42 -14.46 -20.55
CA GLU A 118 0.35 -14.60 -21.55
C GLU A 118 -0.62 -15.72 -21.16
N ALA A 119 -0.14 -16.84 -20.63
CA ALA A 119 -0.97 -17.96 -20.16
C ALA A 119 -1.92 -17.53 -19.02
N VAL A 120 -1.44 -16.75 -18.06
CA VAL A 120 -2.28 -16.23 -16.97
C VAL A 120 -3.36 -15.27 -17.50
N LEU A 121 -3.01 -14.40 -18.45
CA LEU A 121 -3.97 -13.47 -19.05
C LEU A 121 -5.04 -14.21 -19.88
N GLU A 122 -4.63 -15.22 -20.65
CA GLU A 122 -5.55 -16.08 -21.40
C GLU A 122 -6.48 -16.85 -20.44
N GLU A 123 -5.96 -17.40 -19.34
CA GLU A 123 -6.78 -18.10 -18.34
C GLU A 123 -7.81 -17.15 -17.69
N MET A 124 -7.41 -15.92 -17.39
CA MET A 124 -8.30 -14.88 -16.83
C MET A 124 -9.42 -14.53 -17.81
N ASN A 125 -9.08 -14.20 -19.05
CA ASN A 125 -10.05 -13.85 -20.08
C ASN A 125 -11.02 -15.01 -20.35
N PHE A 126 -10.50 -16.22 -20.52
CA PHE A 126 -11.31 -17.42 -20.74
C PHE A 126 -12.27 -17.65 -19.55
N SER A 127 -11.77 -17.57 -18.33
CA SER A 127 -12.60 -17.82 -17.14
C SER A 127 -13.73 -16.80 -16.99
N ARG A 128 -13.49 -15.53 -17.36
CA ARG A 128 -14.52 -14.47 -17.36
C ARG A 128 -15.55 -14.71 -18.47
N GLU A 129 -15.08 -14.93 -19.69
CA GLU A 129 -15.95 -15.16 -20.84
C GLU A 129 -16.87 -16.37 -20.60
N VAL A 130 -16.33 -17.47 -20.08
CA VAL A 130 -17.11 -18.66 -19.76
C VAL A 130 -18.10 -18.42 -18.63
N SER A 131 -17.71 -17.67 -17.58
CA SER A 131 -18.62 -17.29 -16.48
C SER A 131 -19.81 -16.49 -16.99
N ASP A 132 -19.55 -15.52 -17.87
CA ASP A 132 -20.60 -14.65 -18.44
C ASP A 132 -21.56 -15.42 -19.36
N VAL A 133 -21.02 -16.33 -20.19
CA VAL A 133 -21.82 -17.09 -21.16
C VAL A 133 -22.61 -18.22 -20.52
N LEU A 134 -21.99 -18.96 -19.62
CA LEU A 134 -22.62 -20.15 -19.00
C LEU A 134 -23.37 -19.82 -17.71
N GLN A 135 -23.23 -18.60 -17.16
CA GLN A 135 -23.74 -18.24 -15.83
C GLN A 135 -23.31 -19.25 -14.74
N ASP A 136 -22.12 -19.86 -14.91
CA ASP A 136 -21.57 -20.84 -13.99
C ASP A 136 -20.61 -20.12 -13.02
N SER A 137 -21.06 -19.98 -11.78
CA SER A 137 -20.31 -19.32 -10.71
C SER A 137 -18.92 -19.90 -10.43
N SER A 138 -18.69 -21.20 -10.78
CA SER A 138 -17.42 -21.86 -10.52
C SER A 138 -16.24 -21.25 -11.33
N TYR A 139 -16.51 -20.82 -12.56
CA TYR A 139 -15.50 -20.12 -13.38
C TYR A 139 -15.30 -18.68 -12.91
N GLY A 140 -16.35 -18.02 -12.45
CA GLY A 140 -16.26 -16.69 -11.83
C GLY A 140 -15.45 -16.72 -10.54
N GLU A 141 -15.65 -17.72 -9.68
CA GLU A 141 -14.84 -17.92 -8.48
C GLU A 141 -13.37 -18.16 -8.83
N LYS A 142 -13.08 -18.97 -9.86
CA LYS A 142 -11.71 -19.23 -10.32
C LYS A 142 -11.06 -17.94 -10.83
N ALA A 143 -11.74 -17.14 -11.62
CA ALA A 143 -11.25 -15.86 -12.10
C ALA A 143 -10.99 -14.88 -10.93
N ALA A 144 -11.81 -14.89 -9.89
CA ALA A 144 -11.63 -14.03 -8.71
C ALA A 144 -10.44 -14.43 -7.82
N THR A 145 -10.02 -15.71 -7.84
CA THR A 145 -8.90 -16.18 -6.99
C THR A 145 -7.52 -15.77 -7.50
N ILE A 146 -7.32 -15.62 -8.83
CA ILE A 146 -6.02 -15.25 -9.40
C ILE A 146 -5.57 -13.86 -8.93
N PRO A 147 -6.39 -12.78 -9.01
CA PRO A 147 -6.01 -11.46 -8.49
C PRO A 147 -5.68 -11.47 -6.99
N GLU A 148 -6.42 -12.22 -6.17
CA GLU A 148 -6.13 -12.33 -4.74
C GLU A 148 -4.80 -13.06 -4.46
N ARG A 149 -4.50 -14.11 -5.23
CA ARG A 149 -3.20 -14.80 -5.15
C ARG A 149 -2.06 -13.87 -5.56
N LEU A 150 -2.22 -13.09 -6.62
CA LEU A 150 -1.26 -12.07 -7.06
C LEU A 150 -1.07 -10.99 -5.99
N PHE A 151 -2.15 -10.55 -5.31
CA PHE A 151 -2.07 -9.60 -4.22
C PHE A 151 -1.10 -10.07 -3.13
N TYR A 152 -1.28 -11.28 -2.61
CA TYR A 152 -0.40 -11.82 -1.57
C TYR A 152 1.01 -12.07 -2.09
N GLN A 153 1.17 -12.54 -3.33
CA GLN A 153 2.47 -12.75 -3.95
C GLN A 153 3.24 -11.44 -4.03
N TRP A 154 2.64 -10.39 -4.57
CA TRP A 154 3.29 -9.09 -4.72
C TRP A 154 3.50 -8.38 -3.39
N LEU A 155 2.58 -8.53 -2.42
CA LEU A 155 2.71 -7.95 -1.09
C LEU A 155 3.96 -8.46 -0.34
N PHE A 156 4.25 -9.75 -0.46
CA PHE A 156 5.37 -10.38 0.25
C PHE A 156 6.63 -10.55 -0.62
N GLN A 157 6.66 -9.95 -1.79
CA GLN A 157 7.77 -10.07 -2.72
C GLN A 157 8.89 -9.09 -2.40
N GLY A 158 10.13 -9.58 -2.25
CA GLY A 158 11.31 -8.74 -2.04
C GLY A 158 11.75 -8.07 -3.33
N GLN A 159 12.14 -8.88 -4.31
CA GLN A 159 12.58 -8.45 -5.64
C GLN A 159 11.59 -8.90 -6.70
N VAL A 160 11.34 -8.05 -7.68
CA VAL A 160 10.46 -8.29 -8.82
C VAL A 160 11.31 -8.65 -10.04
N SER A 161 11.13 -9.84 -10.58
CA SER A 161 11.77 -10.28 -11.83
C SER A 161 11.23 -9.51 -13.03
N ASN A 162 11.93 -9.57 -14.16
CA ASN A 162 11.44 -8.94 -15.40
C ASN A 162 10.13 -9.56 -15.90
N ALA A 163 9.91 -10.85 -15.68
CA ALA A 163 8.65 -11.51 -16.05
C ALA A 163 7.49 -11.00 -15.18
N GLU A 164 7.72 -10.87 -13.87
CA GLU A 164 6.73 -10.33 -12.96
C GLU A 164 6.46 -8.85 -13.20
N LEU A 165 7.49 -8.04 -13.53
CA LEU A 165 7.29 -6.65 -13.96
C LEU A 165 6.39 -6.62 -15.20
N LYS A 166 6.67 -7.46 -16.20
CA LYS A 166 5.82 -7.56 -17.40
C LYS A 166 4.38 -7.94 -17.05
N MET A 167 4.17 -8.84 -16.09
CA MET A 167 2.83 -9.16 -15.61
C MET A 167 2.14 -7.95 -14.98
N MET A 168 2.83 -7.21 -14.12
CA MET A 168 2.28 -5.98 -13.51
C MET A 168 1.92 -4.94 -14.56
N GLU A 169 2.77 -4.73 -15.58
CA GLU A 169 2.50 -3.83 -16.71
C GLU A 169 1.29 -4.30 -17.53
N LYS A 170 1.18 -5.59 -17.81
CA LYS A 170 0.03 -6.17 -18.53
C LYS A 170 -1.28 -6.05 -17.74
N VAL A 171 -1.23 -6.22 -16.41
CA VAL A 171 -2.39 -5.96 -15.54
C VAL A 171 -2.81 -4.50 -15.62
N ALA A 172 -1.84 -3.55 -15.60
CA ALA A 172 -2.14 -2.12 -15.72
C ALA A 172 -2.82 -1.77 -17.04
N GLU A 173 -2.35 -2.34 -18.15
CA GLU A 173 -2.85 -2.10 -19.51
C GLU A 173 -4.16 -2.86 -19.83
N SER A 174 -4.50 -3.92 -19.08
CA SER A 174 -5.64 -4.78 -19.38
C SER A 174 -6.97 -4.06 -19.13
N GLU A 175 -7.88 -4.12 -20.11
CA GLU A 175 -9.26 -3.62 -19.97
C GLU A 175 -10.24 -4.74 -19.56
N GLU A 176 -9.98 -5.98 -19.98
CA GLU A 176 -10.91 -7.10 -19.87
C GLU A 176 -10.48 -8.13 -18.81
N ALA A 177 -9.18 -8.51 -18.77
CA ALA A 177 -8.69 -9.57 -17.90
C ALA A 177 -8.77 -9.20 -16.42
N PHE A 178 -8.51 -7.95 -16.05
CA PHE A 178 -8.54 -7.47 -14.67
C PHE A 178 -9.52 -6.31 -14.51
N GLN A 179 -10.46 -6.45 -13.59
CA GLN A 179 -11.42 -5.39 -13.29
C GLN A 179 -10.73 -4.26 -12.51
N TRP A 180 -11.28 -3.04 -12.61
CA TRP A 180 -10.72 -1.86 -11.97
C TRP A 180 -10.52 -2.04 -10.44
N TYR A 181 -11.47 -2.69 -9.76
CA TYR A 181 -11.37 -2.93 -8.31
C TYR A 181 -10.27 -3.96 -7.96
N GLU A 182 -9.97 -4.90 -8.84
CA GLU A 182 -8.86 -5.85 -8.69
C GLU A 182 -7.52 -5.13 -8.86
N LYS A 183 -7.39 -4.30 -9.88
CA LYS A 183 -6.22 -3.43 -10.06
C LYS A 183 -6.01 -2.53 -8.83
N GLY A 184 -7.08 -2.03 -8.20
CA GLY A 184 -7.04 -1.19 -7.02
C GLY A 184 -6.32 -1.83 -5.83
N PHE A 185 -6.64 -3.08 -5.49
CA PHE A 185 -5.92 -3.75 -4.41
C PHE A 185 -4.54 -4.28 -4.84
N LEU A 186 -4.34 -4.62 -6.10
CA LEU A 186 -3.02 -5.01 -6.63
C LEU A 186 -2.01 -3.86 -6.57
N VAL A 187 -2.40 -2.65 -6.95
CA VAL A 187 -1.57 -1.44 -6.78
C VAL A 187 -1.23 -1.22 -5.30
N SER A 188 -2.19 -1.46 -4.41
CA SER A 188 -1.94 -1.35 -2.97
C SER A 188 -0.92 -2.38 -2.48
N ALA A 189 -0.95 -3.63 -3.00
CA ALA A 189 0.04 -4.65 -2.69
C ALA A 189 1.45 -4.23 -3.12
N ILE A 190 1.61 -3.73 -4.36
CA ILE A 190 2.89 -3.23 -4.87
C ILE A 190 3.41 -2.08 -4.01
N THR A 191 2.53 -1.12 -3.66
CA THR A 191 2.88 0.02 -2.80
C THR A 191 3.38 -0.44 -1.44
N LEU A 192 2.63 -1.31 -0.75
CA LEU A 192 3.01 -1.81 0.57
C LEU A 192 4.31 -2.62 0.51
N SER A 193 4.49 -3.41 -0.53
CA SER A 193 5.72 -4.16 -0.77
C SER A 193 6.91 -3.21 -1.02
N LEU A 194 6.73 -2.15 -1.81
CA LEU A 194 7.74 -1.13 -2.04
C LEU A 194 8.17 -0.45 -0.74
N LEU A 195 7.22 -0.10 0.13
CA LEU A 195 7.53 0.54 1.42
C LEU A 195 8.29 -0.37 2.39
N GLN A 196 8.23 -1.69 2.19
CA GLN A 196 8.98 -2.65 3.00
C GLN A 196 10.36 -2.97 2.40
N TRP A 197 10.44 -3.12 1.09
CA TRP A 197 11.65 -3.51 0.35
C TRP A 197 11.77 -2.69 -0.93
N PHE A 198 12.85 -1.94 -1.02
CA PHE A 198 13.16 -1.19 -2.22
C PHE A 198 13.37 -2.13 -3.41
N ASP A 199 12.79 -1.77 -4.54
CA ASP A 199 13.01 -2.44 -5.81
C ASP A 199 12.63 -1.49 -6.96
N GLU A 200 13.50 -1.35 -7.97
CA GLU A 200 13.29 -0.46 -9.13
C GLU A 200 12.07 -0.88 -9.94
N ASN A 201 11.84 -2.19 -10.08
CA ASN A 201 10.75 -2.72 -10.87
C ASN A 201 9.38 -2.42 -10.24
N LYS A 202 9.30 -2.27 -8.90
CA LYS A 202 8.07 -1.81 -8.23
C LYS A 202 7.74 -0.36 -8.56
N PHE A 203 8.74 0.51 -8.67
CA PHE A 203 8.53 1.88 -9.16
C PHE A 203 8.05 1.89 -10.62
N LYS A 204 8.66 1.06 -11.48
CA LYS A 204 8.25 0.92 -12.89
C LYS A 204 6.82 0.41 -13.00
N ALA A 205 6.46 -0.59 -12.20
CA ALA A 205 5.10 -1.13 -12.16
C ALA A 205 4.08 -0.08 -11.72
N LEU A 206 4.33 0.64 -10.60
CA LEU A 206 3.45 1.72 -10.16
C LEU A 206 3.33 2.83 -11.22
N PHE A 207 4.42 3.14 -11.92
CA PHE A 207 4.40 4.13 -13.00
C PHE A 207 3.61 3.65 -14.21
N ALA A 208 3.61 2.34 -14.51
CA ALA A 208 2.76 1.77 -15.56
C ALA A 208 1.26 1.93 -15.20
N PHE A 209 0.86 1.62 -13.97
CA PHE A 209 -0.51 1.86 -13.50
C PHE A 209 -0.91 3.34 -13.51
N TYR A 210 0.02 4.24 -13.18
CA TYR A 210 -0.20 5.68 -13.29
C TYR A 210 -0.44 6.11 -14.74
N ASN A 211 0.42 5.67 -15.67
CA ASN A 211 0.33 6.01 -17.08
C ASN A 211 -0.88 5.41 -17.80
N ALA A 212 -1.41 4.27 -17.34
CA ALA A 212 -2.64 3.69 -17.86
C ALA A 212 -3.84 4.64 -17.68
N GLY A 213 -3.79 5.56 -16.74
CA GLY A 213 -4.76 6.64 -16.57
C GLY A 213 -6.16 6.17 -16.17
N GLU A 214 -6.33 4.91 -15.80
CA GLU A 214 -7.61 4.36 -15.37
C GLU A 214 -8.07 5.03 -14.07
N ASN A 215 -9.29 5.53 -14.07
CA ASN A 215 -9.85 6.24 -12.93
C ASN A 215 -9.86 5.34 -11.67
N GLN A 216 -9.66 5.92 -10.49
CA GLN A 216 -9.49 5.24 -9.21
C GLN A 216 -8.16 4.48 -9.05
N ILE A 217 -7.44 4.16 -10.15
CA ILE A 217 -6.22 3.38 -10.14
C ILE A 217 -4.99 4.27 -10.23
N TRP A 218 -4.96 5.22 -11.18
CA TRP A 218 -3.83 6.14 -11.32
C TRP A 218 -3.56 6.95 -10.05
N GLN A 219 -4.63 7.36 -9.32
CA GLN A 219 -4.51 8.08 -8.05
C GLN A 219 -3.81 7.21 -6.99
N ARG A 220 -4.18 5.92 -6.89
CA ARG A 220 -3.55 4.97 -5.96
C ARG A 220 -2.08 4.74 -6.31
N ALA A 221 -1.78 4.61 -7.61
CA ALA A 221 -0.42 4.46 -8.10
C ALA A 221 0.42 5.71 -7.80
N LEU A 222 -0.14 6.92 -8.00
CA LEU A 222 0.53 8.17 -7.66
C LEU A 222 0.83 8.27 -6.16
N VAL A 223 -0.11 7.89 -5.29
CA VAL A 223 0.15 7.79 -3.84
C VAL A 223 1.32 6.86 -3.55
N GLY A 224 1.34 5.67 -4.18
CA GLY A 224 2.44 4.70 -4.03
C GLY A 224 3.80 5.27 -4.45
N LEU A 225 3.85 5.96 -5.59
CA LEU A 225 5.06 6.61 -6.10
C LEU A 225 5.54 7.74 -5.16
N VAL A 226 4.65 8.63 -4.73
CA VAL A 226 4.98 9.74 -3.82
C VAL A 226 5.54 9.20 -2.49
N LEU A 227 4.89 8.19 -1.91
CA LEU A 227 5.37 7.55 -0.69
C LEU A 227 6.72 6.86 -0.90
N GLY A 228 6.90 6.13 -2.01
CA GLY A 228 8.16 5.49 -2.37
C GLY A 228 9.28 6.51 -2.51
N PHE A 229 9.05 7.62 -3.22
CA PHE A 229 10.02 8.71 -3.33
C PHE A 229 10.36 9.35 -1.99
N TYR A 230 9.38 9.53 -1.12
CA TYR A 230 9.61 10.06 0.22
C TYR A 230 10.47 9.12 1.08
N PHE A 231 10.16 7.82 1.08
CA PHE A 231 10.88 6.85 1.90
C PHE A 231 12.31 6.61 1.44
N TYR A 232 12.56 6.67 0.13
CA TYR A 232 13.85 6.34 -0.48
C TYR A 232 14.58 7.56 -1.08
N ASP A 233 14.14 8.80 -0.78
CA ASP A 233 14.69 10.06 -1.33
C ASP A 233 16.23 10.10 -1.29
N SER A 234 16.81 9.67 -0.19
CA SER A 234 18.28 9.73 0.02
C SER A 234 19.09 8.87 -0.95
N ARG A 235 18.50 7.85 -1.59
CA ARG A 235 19.20 6.92 -2.48
C ARG A 235 18.68 6.89 -3.92
N ILE A 236 17.55 7.52 -4.22
CA ILE A 236 16.94 7.51 -5.58
C ILE A 236 17.91 8.01 -6.65
N HIS A 237 18.76 8.98 -6.34
CA HIS A 237 19.76 9.49 -7.27
C HIS A 237 20.78 8.44 -7.77
N LEU A 238 20.91 7.31 -7.09
CA LEU A 238 21.75 6.18 -7.49
C LEU A 238 21.07 5.28 -8.53
N TYR A 239 19.77 5.42 -8.74
CA TYR A 239 18.94 4.59 -9.62
C TYR A 239 18.38 5.44 -10.76
N PRO A 240 19.06 5.48 -11.93
CA PRO A 240 18.70 6.40 -13.01
C PRO A 240 17.27 6.25 -13.52
N ASP A 241 16.77 5.00 -13.63
CA ASP A 241 15.42 4.74 -14.11
C ASP A 241 14.37 5.30 -13.15
N VAL A 242 14.53 5.04 -11.85
CA VAL A 242 13.63 5.54 -10.80
C VAL A 242 13.67 7.07 -10.72
N ASN A 243 14.88 7.64 -10.83
CA ASN A 243 15.05 9.09 -10.86
C ASN A 243 14.41 9.71 -12.12
N GLY A 244 14.46 9.00 -13.26
CA GLY A 244 13.77 9.38 -14.50
C GLY A 244 12.24 9.45 -14.30
N ILE A 245 11.64 8.45 -13.64
CA ILE A 245 10.20 8.46 -13.29
C ILE A 245 9.87 9.69 -12.43
N ARG A 246 10.71 10.00 -11.42
CA ARG A 246 10.51 11.17 -10.56
C ARG A 246 10.50 12.47 -11.35
N PHE A 247 11.40 12.62 -12.32
CA PHE A 247 11.45 13.80 -13.18
C PHE A 247 10.21 13.90 -14.08
N GLN A 248 9.78 12.80 -14.68
CA GLN A 248 8.59 12.79 -15.55
C GLN A 248 7.33 13.20 -14.80
N LEU A 249 7.16 12.73 -13.55
CA LEU A 249 6.04 13.14 -12.70
C LEU A 249 6.08 14.62 -12.34
N GLY A 250 7.28 15.19 -12.15
CA GLY A 250 7.46 16.61 -11.82
C GLY A 250 7.33 17.56 -13.03
N GLU A 251 7.50 17.06 -14.26
CA GLU A 251 7.30 17.85 -15.49
C GLU A 251 5.83 17.94 -15.93
N ASP A 252 4.99 17.04 -15.45
CA ASP A 252 3.56 17.05 -15.73
C ASP A 252 2.84 18.10 -14.88
N GLN A 253 2.56 19.26 -15.49
CA GLN A 253 1.97 20.45 -14.83
C GLN A 253 0.61 20.19 -14.17
N GLY A 254 -0.06 19.08 -14.46
CA GLY A 254 -1.30 18.66 -13.82
C GLY A 254 -1.11 18.08 -12.43
N ASN A 255 0.04 17.47 -12.16
CA ASN A 255 0.31 16.66 -10.97
C ASN A 255 0.66 17.45 -9.71
N ASP A 256 1.09 18.70 -9.82
CA ASP A 256 1.57 19.48 -8.67
C ASP A 256 0.54 19.54 -7.55
N LYS A 257 -0.74 19.74 -7.87
CA LYS A 257 -1.83 19.83 -6.90
C LYS A 257 -2.13 18.48 -6.25
N ASP A 258 -2.08 17.40 -7.04
CA ASP A 258 -2.35 16.05 -6.53
C ASP A 258 -1.21 15.56 -5.64
N ILE A 259 0.03 15.82 -6.02
CA ILE A 259 1.21 15.54 -5.21
C ILE A 259 1.18 16.34 -3.90
N GLU A 260 0.85 17.64 -3.97
CA GLU A 260 0.70 18.50 -2.80
C GLU A 260 -0.40 17.95 -1.87
N ALA A 261 -1.56 17.58 -2.41
CA ALA A 261 -2.66 17.01 -1.64
C ALA A 261 -2.24 15.71 -0.93
N ILE A 262 -1.52 14.81 -1.62
CA ILE A 262 -1.00 13.58 -1.04
C ILE A 262 -0.04 13.88 0.11
N ILE A 263 0.91 14.81 -0.08
CA ILE A 263 1.89 15.19 0.95
C ILE A 263 1.18 15.80 2.17
N ILE A 264 0.23 16.71 1.94
CA ILE A 264 -0.56 17.33 3.01
C ILE A 264 -1.31 16.25 3.79
N GLN A 265 -1.99 15.33 3.10
CA GLN A 265 -2.73 14.26 3.74
C GLN A 265 -1.82 13.29 4.52
N PHE A 266 -0.65 12.99 3.98
CA PHE A 266 0.37 12.18 4.67
C PHE A 266 0.88 12.86 5.96
N ILE A 267 1.07 14.19 5.94
CA ILE A 267 1.43 14.95 7.14
C ILE A 267 0.29 14.91 8.16
N ARG A 268 -0.95 15.11 7.72
CA ARG A 268 -2.15 15.11 8.57
C ARG A 268 -2.42 13.72 9.19
N SER A 269 -2.07 12.64 8.49
CA SER A 269 -2.23 11.28 9.02
C SER A 269 -1.49 11.04 10.35
N LYS A 270 -0.47 11.84 10.66
CA LYS A 270 0.23 11.79 11.96
C LYS A 270 -0.66 12.21 13.14
N ASP A 271 -1.71 12.98 12.89
CA ASP A 271 -2.65 13.42 13.92
C ASP A 271 -3.82 12.42 14.11
N THR A 272 -3.96 11.45 13.23
CA THR A 272 -5.02 10.42 13.28
C THR A 272 -5.07 9.69 14.63
N GLU A 273 -3.92 9.39 15.22
CA GLU A 273 -3.84 8.74 16.54
C GLU A 273 -4.47 9.59 17.66
N LYS A 274 -4.25 10.91 17.62
CA LYS A 274 -4.85 11.86 18.60
C LYS A 274 -6.36 11.96 18.41
N VAL A 275 -6.80 12.02 17.15
CA VAL A 275 -8.22 12.05 16.79
C VAL A 275 -8.91 10.77 17.24
N THR A 276 -8.33 9.61 16.94
CA THR A 276 -8.85 8.30 17.37
C THR A 276 -8.98 8.21 18.88
N LYS A 277 -7.95 8.63 19.62
CA LYS A 277 -7.97 8.64 21.08
C LYS A 277 -9.08 9.52 21.62
N LYS A 278 -9.24 10.72 21.08
CA LYS A 278 -10.32 11.64 21.46
C LYS A 278 -11.70 11.07 21.17
N MET A 279 -11.87 10.41 20.00
CA MET A 279 -13.10 9.70 19.67
C MET A 279 -13.43 8.63 20.72
N GLN A 280 -12.48 7.78 21.06
CA GLN A 280 -12.68 6.65 21.98
C GLN A 280 -12.88 7.10 23.43
N GLU A 281 -12.15 8.11 23.88
CA GLU A 281 -12.16 8.55 25.29
C GLU A 281 -13.28 9.54 25.59
N GLU A 282 -13.69 10.38 24.62
CA GLU A 282 -14.59 11.49 24.87
C GLU A 282 -15.93 11.40 24.14
N ILE A 283 -15.93 11.03 22.84
CA ILE A 283 -17.13 11.11 21.99
C ILE A 283 -17.97 9.84 22.10
N ILE A 284 -17.38 8.68 21.86
CA ILE A 284 -18.08 7.38 21.89
C ILE A 284 -18.75 7.12 23.24
N PRO A 285 -18.13 7.36 24.42
CA PRO A 285 -18.80 7.15 25.70
C PRO A 285 -20.02 8.05 25.89
N GLU A 286 -20.01 9.28 25.41
CA GLU A 286 -21.16 10.18 25.48
C GLU A 286 -22.29 9.72 24.52
N MET A 287 -21.94 9.27 23.32
CA MET A 287 -22.92 8.69 22.37
C MET A 287 -23.58 7.42 22.94
N ILE A 288 -22.81 6.55 23.60
CA ILE A 288 -23.34 5.33 24.22
C ILE A 288 -24.32 5.67 25.35
N LYS A 289 -24.06 6.71 26.14
CA LYS A 289 -24.99 7.17 27.20
C LYS A 289 -26.31 7.71 26.65
N LEU A 290 -26.30 8.19 25.40
CA LEU A 290 -27.52 8.69 24.73
C LEU A 290 -28.35 7.58 24.07
N LYS A 291 -27.74 6.43 23.73
CA LYS A 291 -28.40 5.34 23.03
C LYS A 291 -29.72 4.89 23.68
N PRO A 292 -29.82 4.69 25.01
CA PRO A 292 -31.10 4.32 25.65
C PRO A 292 -32.17 5.39 25.54
N LYS A 293 -31.78 6.67 25.52
CA LYS A 293 -32.71 7.81 25.35
C LYS A 293 -33.18 7.95 23.90
N LEU A 294 -32.37 7.49 22.95
CA LEU A 294 -32.68 7.47 21.53
C LEU A 294 -33.68 6.35 21.18
N GLU A 295 -33.47 5.16 21.73
CA GLU A 295 -34.36 4.00 21.51
C GLU A 295 -35.78 4.23 22.10
N ASP A 296 -35.88 4.97 23.20
CA ASP A 296 -37.18 5.30 23.85
C ASP A 296 -37.95 6.45 23.15
N ARG A 297 -37.29 7.26 22.30
CA ARG A 297 -37.91 8.49 21.75
C ARG A 297 -38.07 8.52 20.22
N LEU A 298 -37.41 7.64 19.49
CA LEU A 298 -37.40 7.66 18.03
C LEU A 298 -37.41 6.24 17.48
N SER A 299 -38.46 5.87 16.77
CA SER A 299 -38.32 4.83 15.74
C SER A 299 -37.38 5.39 14.67
N LEU A 300 -36.35 4.62 14.28
CA LEU A 300 -35.40 5.00 13.20
C LEU A 300 -36.14 5.47 11.93
N GLU A 301 -37.36 4.99 11.71
CA GLU A 301 -38.25 5.36 10.59
C GLU A 301 -38.70 6.84 10.60
N GLU A 302 -38.72 7.49 11.77
CA GLU A 302 -39.10 8.94 11.86
C GLU A 302 -37.90 9.87 11.60
N LEU A 303 -36.66 9.37 11.74
CA LEU A 303 -35.45 10.13 11.40
C LEU A 303 -35.15 10.11 9.90
N ILE A 304 -35.69 9.12 9.17
CA ILE A 304 -35.44 8.88 7.74
C ILE A 304 -36.57 9.48 6.87
N LYS A 305 -37.65 9.97 7.45
CA LYS A 305 -38.64 10.72 6.67
C LYS A 305 -38.07 12.09 6.30
N GLU A 306 -37.55 12.12 5.09
CA GLU A 306 -37.21 13.31 4.33
C GLU A 306 -38.46 14.22 4.28
N ASP A 307 -38.37 15.38 4.89
CA ASP A 307 -39.16 16.52 4.48
C ASP A 307 -38.38 17.25 3.37
N ASP A 308 -38.96 17.25 2.19
CA ASP A 308 -38.50 17.87 0.93
C ASP A 308 -38.49 19.43 0.97
N ASP A 309 -38.25 20.07 2.10
CA ASP A 309 -38.21 21.54 2.20
C ASP A 309 -36.77 22.03 2.42
N GLU A 310 -36.23 22.63 1.37
CA GLU A 310 -34.84 23.15 1.22
C GLU A 310 -34.44 24.29 2.20
N ASP A 311 -35.29 24.71 3.14
CA ASP A 311 -35.02 25.90 3.98
C ASP A 311 -35.05 25.66 5.51
N ASP A 312 -35.14 24.42 5.98
CA ASP A 312 -35.31 24.20 7.43
C ASP A 312 -34.06 23.62 8.10
N LYS A 313 -33.35 24.46 8.84
CA LYS A 313 -32.42 24.04 9.90
C LYS A 313 -33.22 23.21 10.90
N ASN A 314 -33.13 21.89 10.79
CA ASN A 314 -33.94 20.90 11.46
C ASN A 314 -34.09 21.19 12.98
N PRO A 315 -35.22 21.77 13.45
CA PRO A 315 -35.41 22.19 14.84
C PRO A 315 -35.46 21.01 15.83
N LYS A 316 -35.63 19.78 15.33
CA LYS A 316 -35.63 18.57 16.15
C LYS A 316 -34.23 18.25 16.70
N TRP A 317 -33.17 18.56 15.97
CA TRP A 317 -31.79 18.38 16.44
C TRP A 317 -31.45 19.30 17.60
N GLU A 318 -31.84 20.59 17.55
CA GLU A 318 -31.60 21.54 18.65
C GLU A 318 -32.34 21.12 19.93
N THR A 319 -33.54 20.59 19.82
CA THR A 319 -34.32 20.10 20.97
C THR A 319 -33.73 18.83 21.56
N PHE A 320 -33.12 18.01 20.71
CA PHE A 320 -32.49 16.74 21.08
C PHE A 320 -31.20 16.95 21.88
N PHE A 321 -30.40 17.92 21.46
CA PHE A 321 -29.12 18.21 22.07
C PHE A 321 -29.18 19.23 23.24
N LYS A 322 -30.36 19.82 23.53
CA LYS A 322 -30.55 20.70 24.69
C LYS A 322 -30.21 20.03 26.03
N ASP A 323 -30.39 18.73 26.11
CA ASP A 323 -30.09 17.94 27.32
C ASP A 323 -28.62 17.48 27.41
N THR A 324 -27.80 17.77 26.39
CA THR A 324 -26.39 17.35 26.31
C THR A 324 -25.50 18.39 25.60
N PRO A 325 -25.42 19.62 26.16
CA PRO A 325 -24.66 20.71 25.50
C PRO A 325 -23.18 20.36 25.27
N GLY A 326 -22.56 19.56 26.15
CA GLY A 326 -21.18 19.14 25.99
C GLY A 326 -20.93 18.17 24.82
N LEU A 327 -21.98 17.51 24.29
CA LEU A 327 -21.85 16.67 23.11
C LEU A 327 -21.87 17.51 21.81
N VAL A 328 -22.69 18.55 21.78
CA VAL A 328 -22.76 19.47 20.63
C VAL A 328 -21.41 20.12 20.40
N ASP A 329 -20.81 20.66 21.45
CA ASP A 329 -19.46 21.28 21.38
C ASP A 329 -18.41 20.29 20.86
N LYS A 330 -18.49 19.02 21.30
CA LYS A 330 -17.55 17.94 20.85
C LYS A 330 -17.82 17.54 19.41
N MET A 331 -19.06 17.49 18.97
CA MET A 331 -19.41 17.21 17.57
C MET A 331 -19.00 18.35 16.64
N GLU A 332 -19.15 19.61 17.06
CA GLU A 332 -18.64 20.76 16.30
C GLU A 332 -17.12 20.70 16.16
N GLU A 333 -16.42 20.39 17.25
CA GLU A 333 -14.96 20.23 17.21
C GLU A 333 -14.54 19.06 16.31
N PHE A 334 -15.29 17.97 16.34
CA PHE A 334 -15.08 16.82 15.47
C PHE A 334 -15.32 17.15 13.99
N SER A 335 -16.42 17.83 13.68
CA SER A 335 -16.70 18.32 12.33
C SER A 335 -15.61 19.28 11.84
N LYS A 336 -15.10 20.13 12.71
CA LYS A 336 -13.98 21.01 12.38
C LYS A 336 -12.71 20.23 12.08
N MET A 337 -12.37 19.21 12.88
CA MET A 337 -11.22 18.33 12.60
C MET A 337 -11.37 17.61 11.26
N GLN A 338 -12.59 17.14 10.92
CA GLN A 338 -12.90 16.53 9.63
C GLN A 338 -12.74 17.54 8.48
N MET A 339 -13.28 18.75 8.63
CA MET A 339 -13.11 19.83 7.64
C MET A 339 -11.64 20.24 7.46
N ASP A 340 -10.85 20.16 8.52
CA ASP A 340 -9.40 20.36 8.49
C ASP A 340 -8.64 19.17 7.87
N GLY A 341 -9.36 18.10 7.43
CA GLY A 341 -8.83 16.96 6.72
C GLY A 341 -8.18 15.88 7.62
N ALA A 342 -8.53 15.86 8.92
CA ALA A 342 -8.14 14.74 9.79
C ALA A 342 -8.95 13.48 9.45
N ASP A 343 -8.28 12.32 9.51
CA ASP A 343 -8.97 11.03 9.38
C ASP A 343 -9.73 10.71 10.65
N VAL A 344 -11.04 10.98 10.61
CA VAL A 344 -11.96 10.74 11.72
C VAL A 344 -12.54 9.33 11.72
N PHE A 345 -12.38 8.59 10.63
CA PHE A 345 -12.99 7.27 10.44
C PHE A 345 -12.11 6.10 10.91
N MET A 346 -10.82 6.34 11.21
CA MET A 346 -9.91 5.26 11.64
C MET A 346 -10.45 4.48 12.85
N SER A 347 -11.13 5.15 13.78
CA SER A 347 -11.76 4.47 14.93
C SER A 347 -12.92 3.56 14.51
N ALA A 348 -13.66 3.91 13.46
CA ALA A 348 -14.73 3.08 12.92
C ALA A 348 -14.18 1.81 12.25
N PHE A 349 -13.02 1.88 11.60
CA PHE A 349 -12.37 0.69 11.02
C PHE A 349 -12.07 -0.41 12.04
N SER A 350 -11.89 -0.06 13.31
CA SER A 350 -11.71 -1.07 14.36
C SER A 350 -12.97 -1.93 14.58
N MET A 351 -14.15 -1.39 14.27
CA MET A 351 -15.42 -2.11 14.34
C MET A 351 -15.59 -3.06 13.15
N LEU A 352 -15.04 -2.71 11.98
CA LEU A 352 -15.11 -3.55 10.77
C LEU A 352 -14.41 -4.90 10.97
N LYS A 353 -13.45 -5.00 11.89
CA LYS A 353 -12.80 -6.28 12.25
C LYS A 353 -13.77 -7.32 12.83
N GLN A 354 -14.98 -6.95 13.18
CA GLN A 354 -16.02 -7.87 13.67
C GLN A 354 -16.73 -8.59 12.50
N PHE A 355 -16.59 -8.11 11.28
CA PHE A 355 -17.19 -8.74 10.09
C PHE A 355 -16.20 -9.73 9.49
N ASP A 356 -16.66 -10.92 9.14
CA ASP A 356 -15.83 -11.99 8.59
C ASP A 356 -15.14 -11.58 7.28
N PHE A 357 -15.79 -10.73 6.49
CA PHE A 357 -15.21 -10.14 5.29
C PHE A 357 -13.82 -9.50 5.54
N PHE A 358 -13.64 -8.78 6.65
CA PHE A 358 -12.38 -8.11 6.97
C PHE A 358 -11.35 -9.01 7.70
N ASN A 359 -11.64 -10.30 7.87
CA ASN A 359 -10.65 -11.26 8.34
C ASN A 359 -9.59 -11.54 7.28
N GLU A 360 -9.93 -11.37 6.00
CA GLU A 360 -8.98 -11.49 4.88
C GLU A 360 -8.30 -10.14 4.60
N PRO A 361 -6.95 -10.05 4.69
CA PRO A 361 -6.21 -8.79 4.49
C PRO A 361 -6.46 -8.12 3.15
N VAL A 362 -6.64 -8.87 2.07
CA VAL A 362 -6.93 -8.30 0.74
C VAL A 362 -8.19 -7.45 0.73
N ASN A 363 -9.19 -7.82 1.54
CA ASN A 363 -10.47 -7.13 1.60
C ASN A 363 -10.39 -5.71 2.18
N TRP A 364 -9.31 -5.40 2.95
CA TRP A 364 -9.02 -4.03 3.42
C TRP A 364 -8.59 -3.07 2.31
N PHE A 365 -8.18 -3.62 1.16
CA PHE A 365 -7.67 -2.85 0.02
C PHE A 365 -8.61 -2.87 -1.17
N LYS A 366 -9.68 -3.68 -1.13
CA LYS A 366 -10.72 -3.66 -2.17
C LYS A 366 -11.41 -2.30 -2.14
N PRO A 367 -11.59 -1.63 -3.30
CA PRO A 367 -12.37 -0.40 -3.38
C PRO A 367 -13.81 -0.62 -2.87
N PHE A 368 -14.22 0.17 -1.89
CA PHE A 368 -15.49 0.00 -1.18
C PHE A 368 -16.56 0.91 -1.81
N TYR A 369 -16.97 0.58 -3.03
CA TYR A 369 -17.94 1.32 -3.82
C TYR A 369 -19.09 0.41 -4.24
N ALA A 370 -20.26 1.00 -4.52
CA ALA A 370 -21.47 0.28 -4.95
C ALA A 370 -21.28 -0.51 -6.26
N GLU A 371 -20.39 -0.03 -7.13
CA GLU A 371 -20.04 -0.67 -8.40
C GLU A 371 -19.11 -1.89 -8.25
N ASN A 372 -18.56 -2.13 -7.05
CA ASN A 372 -17.73 -3.29 -6.80
C ASN A 372 -18.61 -4.49 -6.42
N GLU A 373 -18.89 -5.33 -7.40
CA GLU A 373 -19.73 -6.52 -7.23
C GLU A 373 -19.23 -7.48 -6.14
N GLN A 374 -17.92 -7.61 -5.93
CA GLN A 374 -17.38 -8.47 -4.86
C GLN A 374 -17.71 -7.94 -3.46
N VAL A 375 -17.66 -6.63 -3.27
CA VAL A 375 -18.03 -5.99 -2.00
C VAL A 375 -19.54 -6.12 -1.78
N LYS A 376 -20.35 -5.88 -2.81
CA LYS A 376 -21.79 -6.00 -2.76
C LYS A 376 -22.25 -7.42 -2.37
N GLN A 377 -21.73 -8.43 -3.04
CA GLN A 377 -22.03 -9.84 -2.73
C GLN A 377 -21.57 -10.25 -1.33
N ALA A 378 -20.44 -9.73 -0.85
CA ALA A 378 -19.98 -10.02 0.49
C ALA A 378 -20.88 -9.39 1.57
N LEU A 379 -21.33 -8.16 1.37
CA LEU A 379 -22.24 -7.47 2.29
C LEU A 379 -23.64 -8.13 2.32
N GLU A 380 -24.12 -8.62 1.17
CA GLU A 380 -25.38 -9.37 1.09
C GLU A 380 -25.30 -10.71 1.87
N LYS A 381 -24.15 -11.40 1.82
CA LYS A 381 -23.93 -12.65 2.58
C LYS A 381 -23.91 -12.44 4.10
N GLU A 382 -23.49 -11.26 4.56
CA GLU A 382 -23.41 -10.93 6.00
C GLU A 382 -24.78 -10.56 6.63
N GLU A 383 -25.89 -10.64 5.86
CA GLU A 383 -27.25 -10.32 6.32
C GLU A 383 -27.32 -8.97 7.07
N ILE A 384 -26.59 -7.97 6.60
CA ILE A 384 -26.60 -6.64 7.20
C ILE A 384 -28.02 -6.06 7.01
N PRO A 385 -28.71 -5.66 8.09
CA PRO A 385 -30.12 -5.23 8.02
C PRO A 385 -30.25 -3.81 7.46
N VAL A 386 -29.42 -3.45 6.47
CA VAL A 386 -29.40 -2.15 5.82
C VAL A 386 -29.42 -2.38 4.32
N ASP A 387 -30.14 -1.53 3.59
CA ASP A 387 -30.08 -1.48 2.14
C ASP A 387 -28.61 -1.27 1.71
N THR A 388 -28.03 -2.30 1.10
CA THR A 388 -26.60 -2.34 0.76
C THR A 388 -26.21 -1.16 -0.13
N ASP A 389 -27.05 -0.77 -1.08
CA ASP A 389 -26.79 0.36 -1.97
C ASP A 389 -26.79 1.70 -1.21
N LYS A 390 -27.69 1.87 -0.22
CA LYS A 390 -27.68 3.07 0.63
C LYS A 390 -26.51 3.09 1.60
N PHE A 391 -26.10 1.93 2.10
CA PHE A 391 -24.95 1.81 2.99
C PHE A 391 -23.66 2.18 2.27
N LEU A 392 -23.46 1.66 1.05
CA LEU A 392 -22.29 1.97 0.24
C LEU A 392 -22.23 3.45 -0.16
N LYS A 393 -23.37 4.02 -0.62
CA LYS A 393 -23.46 5.46 -0.93
C LYS A 393 -23.27 6.38 0.26
N GLY A 394 -23.47 5.92 1.47
CA GLY A 394 -23.20 6.66 2.70
C GLY A 394 -21.74 6.64 3.14
N ILE A 395 -20.93 5.78 2.51
CA ILE A 395 -19.48 5.68 2.76
C ILE A 395 -18.68 6.44 1.68
N GLU A 396 -19.21 6.55 0.46
CA GLU A 396 -18.69 7.43 -0.60
C GLU A 396 -18.76 8.91 -0.16
#